data_017fab6139797690bea5b3827646f2aa
#
_entry.id   017fab6139797690bea5b3827646f2aa
#
_cell.length_a   1.000
_cell.length_b   1.000
_cell.length_c   1.000
_cell.angle_alpha   90.00
_cell.angle_beta   90.00
_cell.angle_gamma   90.00
#
_symmetry.space_group_name_H-M   'P 1'
#
loop_
_entity.id
_entity.type
_entity.pdbx_description
1 polymer ?
#
loop_
_entity_poly.entity_id
_entity_poly.type
_entity_poly.pdbx_seq_one_letter_code
_entity_poly.pdbx_strand_id
1 'polypeptide(L)'
;RIGIDEFRNMVELELEEPWAQRSFDPTSLLFIDDEESDAPSLDRIYADIEMTDEYKEWLSTNVNSQRQQGYKVVNVKVPLGDLNPNQFHELANISRKYAGGRARITQQQNLAFRWVPEAALQEVWNILKSISLADDGAHTITDVVSCPGTDSCKMGITSSMGLGNAMKEIVSQQSLKNDPLISKMHVKMSGCPNGCGQHHIADIGFHGAVAKAPGGQVPAYEVFIGGSYQGSTRIGLRTKTKIPAKMVPSAVNAMLIYYKSNRNEGEEFTSFVDRAGVESFDKVLAGFKDLPELNKDTIATYIDWDRSIKYKLERGEGECAV
;
A
#
# COMPACT_ATOMS: atom_id res chain seq x y z
N ARG A 1 -14.43 17.88 -26.50
CA ARG A 1 -14.60 16.52 -25.98
C ARG A 1 -15.63 15.83 -26.87
N ILE A 2 -15.25 14.70 -27.43
CA ILE A 2 -16.13 13.83 -28.21
C ILE A 2 -17.03 13.06 -27.23
N GLY A 3 -18.25 12.75 -27.66
CA GLY A 3 -19.16 11.89 -26.90
C GLY A 3 -18.75 10.41 -26.98
N ILE A 4 -19.40 9.57 -26.17
CA ILE A 4 -19.07 8.13 -26.11
C ILE A 4 -19.40 7.40 -27.43
N ASP A 5 -20.46 7.83 -28.14
CA ASP A 5 -20.86 7.22 -29.41
C ASP A 5 -19.85 7.56 -30.51
N GLU A 6 -19.37 8.79 -30.56
CA GLU A 6 -18.34 9.20 -31.52
C GLU A 6 -17.00 8.48 -31.21
N PHE A 7 -16.63 8.36 -29.93
CA PHE A 7 -15.43 7.60 -29.55
C PHE A 7 -15.54 6.12 -29.97
N ARG A 8 -16.71 5.50 -29.79
CA ARG A 8 -16.96 4.12 -30.23
C ARG A 8 -16.81 3.98 -31.75
N ASN A 9 -17.43 4.87 -32.51
CA ASN A 9 -17.31 4.88 -33.98
C ASN A 9 -15.86 5.01 -34.44
N MET A 10 -15.07 5.86 -33.79
CA MET A 10 -13.65 5.99 -34.11
C MET A 10 -12.88 4.69 -33.85
N VAL A 11 -13.18 4.01 -32.73
CA VAL A 11 -12.55 2.71 -32.40
C VAL A 11 -12.94 1.64 -33.40
N GLU A 12 -14.23 1.57 -33.78
CA GLU A 12 -14.74 0.60 -34.77
C GLU A 12 -14.07 0.80 -36.14
N LEU A 13 -13.95 2.05 -36.59
CA LEU A 13 -13.24 2.37 -37.83
C LEU A 13 -11.77 1.98 -37.78
N GLU A 14 -11.08 2.25 -36.68
CA GLU A 14 -9.69 1.88 -36.51
C GLU A 14 -9.47 0.37 -36.50
N LEU A 15 -10.44 -0.39 -35.96
CA LEU A 15 -10.40 -1.86 -35.93
C LEU A 15 -10.60 -2.48 -37.32
N GLU A 16 -11.18 -1.75 -38.31
CA GLU A 16 -11.30 -2.19 -39.71
C GLU A 16 -9.98 -2.06 -40.49
N GLU A 17 -9.02 -1.28 -39.99
CA GLU A 17 -7.75 -1.06 -40.65
C GLU A 17 -6.91 -2.36 -40.77
N PRO A 18 -6.08 -2.50 -41.82
CA PRO A 18 -5.30 -3.73 -42.07
C PRO A 18 -4.37 -4.16 -40.94
N TRP A 19 -3.89 -3.24 -40.12
CA TRP A 19 -3.05 -3.56 -38.97
C TRP A 19 -3.82 -4.30 -37.87
N ALA A 20 -5.10 -3.95 -37.66
CA ALA A 20 -5.96 -4.57 -36.64
C ALA A 20 -6.47 -5.96 -37.09
N GLN A 21 -6.52 -6.19 -38.41
CA GLN A 21 -6.95 -7.46 -38.99
C GLN A 21 -5.83 -8.51 -39.10
N ARG A 22 -4.64 -8.19 -38.66
CA ARG A 22 -3.51 -9.13 -38.71
C ARG A 22 -3.76 -10.30 -37.78
N SER A 23 -3.68 -11.51 -38.33
CA SER A 23 -3.64 -12.72 -37.52
C SER A 23 -2.36 -12.71 -36.68
N PHE A 24 -2.51 -12.87 -35.40
CA PHE A 24 -1.41 -12.93 -34.45
C PHE A 24 -1.45 -14.26 -33.73
N ASP A 25 -0.34 -15.01 -33.77
CA ASP A 25 -0.18 -16.19 -32.96
C ASP A 25 0.31 -15.81 -31.55
N PRO A 26 -0.55 -15.86 -30.53
CA PRO A 26 -0.16 -15.53 -29.17
C PRO A 26 0.78 -16.53 -28.51
N THR A 27 0.98 -17.70 -29.12
CA THR A 27 1.76 -18.81 -28.51
C THR A 27 3.20 -18.36 -28.19
N SER A 28 3.79 -17.51 -29.03
CA SER A 28 5.13 -16.97 -28.81
C SER A 28 5.23 -16.02 -27.60
N LEU A 29 4.09 -15.49 -27.11
CA LEU A 29 4.00 -14.64 -25.91
C LEU A 29 3.57 -15.43 -24.67
N LEU A 30 3.15 -16.68 -24.84
CA LEU A 30 2.80 -17.55 -23.73
C LEU A 30 4.08 -18.13 -23.13
N PHE A 31 4.65 -17.40 -22.19
CA PHE A 31 5.73 -17.92 -21.38
C PHE A 31 5.13 -18.84 -20.32
N ILE A 32 5.28 -20.16 -20.51
CA ILE A 32 4.93 -21.15 -19.50
C ILE A 32 6.18 -21.37 -18.65
N ASP A 33 6.16 -20.82 -17.45
CA ASP A 33 7.22 -21.01 -16.47
C ASP A 33 6.92 -22.28 -15.66
N ASP A 34 7.77 -23.30 -15.80
CA ASP A 34 7.69 -24.52 -14.99
C ASP A 34 8.38 -24.30 -13.63
N GLU A 35 7.73 -23.49 -12.79
CA GLU A 35 8.24 -23.22 -11.44
C GLU A 35 8.28 -24.48 -10.57
N GLU A 36 7.48 -25.48 -10.89
CA GLU A 36 7.41 -26.72 -10.11
C GLU A 36 8.66 -27.57 -10.28
N SER A 37 9.22 -27.62 -11.50
CA SER A 37 10.46 -28.35 -11.76
C SER A 37 11.68 -27.77 -11.05
N ASP A 38 11.66 -26.46 -10.76
CA ASP A 38 12.74 -25.76 -10.06
C ASP A 38 12.52 -25.65 -8.55
N ALA A 39 11.41 -26.21 -8.04
CA ALA A 39 11.09 -26.14 -6.62
C ALA A 39 12.17 -26.86 -5.77
N PRO A 40 12.56 -26.32 -4.61
CA PRO A 40 13.51 -26.99 -3.72
C PRO A 40 12.99 -28.34 -3.24
N SER A 41 13.89 -29.35 -3.12
CA SER A 41 13.51 -30.66 -2.59
C SER A 41 12.97 -30.56 -1.16
N LEU A 42 11.90 -31.31 -0.89
CA LEU A 42 11.33 -31.48 0.46
C LEU A 42 12.14 -32.43 1.35
N ASP A 43 13.05 -33.23 0.76
CA ASP A 43 13.87 -34.21 1.51
C ASP A 43 15.01 -33.53 2.30
N ARG A 44 15.22 -32.25 2.11
CA ARG A 44 16.26 -31.52 2.80
C ARG A 44 15.94 -31.40 4.27
N ILE A 45 16.92 -31.76 5.12
CA ILE A 45 16.83 -31.61 6.57
C ILE A 45 17.14 -30.16 6.95
N TYR A 46 16.30 -29.59 7.79
CA TYR A 46 16.44 -28.26 8.37
C TYR A 46 16.63 -28.37 9.88
N ALA A 47 17.08 -27.28 10.52
CA ALA A 47 17.22 -27.24 11.96
C ALA A 47 15.86 -27.35 12.68
N ASP A 48 15.88 -27.74 13.94
CA ASP A 48 14.67 -27.77 14.78
C ASP A 48 14.06 -26.36 14.90
N ILE A 49 12.73 -26.33 14.88
CA ILE A 49 11.95 -25.07 14.87
C ILE A 49 11.77 -24.56 16.32
N GLU A 50 12.23 -23.35 16.58
CA GLU A 50 11.94 -22.64 17.82
C GLU A 50 10.70 -21.75 17.65
N MET A 51 9.59 -22.10 18.31
CA MET A 51 8.30 -21.42 18.21
C MET A 51 8.20 -20.22 19.16
N THR A 52 8.97 -19.16 18.88
CA THR A 52 8.83 -17.88 19.59
C THR A 52 7.53 -17.18 19.22
N ASP A 53 7.02 -16.28 20.06
CA ASP A 53 5.79 -15.55 19.77
C ASP A 53 5.93 -14.62 18.57
N GLU A 54 7.10 -14.01 18.39
CA GLU A 54 7.42 -13.20 17.20
C GLU A 54 7.37 -14.04 15.92
N TYR A 55 7.93 -15.24 15.94
CA TYR A 55 7.87 -16.15 14.78
C TYR A 55 6.45 -16.62 14.48
N LYS A 56 5.65 -16.94 15.52
CA LYS A 56 4.23 -17.31 15.33
C LYS A 56 3.42 -16.17 14.70
N GLU A 57 3.63 -14.93 15.15
CA GLU A 57 2.94 -13.77 14.60
C GLU A 57 3.32 -13.55 13.13
N TRP A 58 4.59 -13.66 12.79
CA TRP A 58 5.05 -13.62 11.39
C TRP A 58 4.45 -14.76 10.55
N LEU A 59 4.43 -16.00 11.05
CA LEU A 59 3.79 -17.11 10.36
C LEU A 59 2.31 -16.84 10.05
N SER A 60 1.61 -16.23 10.99
CA SER A 60 0.16 -16.00 10.88
C SER A 60 -0.22 -14.96 9.82
N THR A 61 0.66 -14.02 9.51
CA THR A 61 0.38 -12.92 8.58
C THR A 61 1.18 -12.98 7.27
N ASN A 62 2.41 -13.50 7.33
CA ASN A 62 3.33 -13.45 6.19
C ASN A 62 3.40 -14.76 5.41
N VAL A 63 2.86 -15.86 5.96
CA VAL A 63 2.97 -17.19 5.33
C VAL A 63 1.59 -17.71 4.92
N ASN A 64 1.44 -17.98 3.63
CA ASN A 64 0.21 -18.54 3.07
C ASN A 64 0.42 -19.98 2.59
N SER A 65 -0.63 -20.78 2.66
CA SER A 65 -0.62 -22.11 2.07
C SER A 65 -0.54 -22.02 0.54
N GLN A 66 0.28 -22.87 -0.04
CA GLN A 66 0.33 -23.08 -1.47
C GLN A 66 -0.52 -24.31 -1.84
N ARG A 67 -0.91 -24.42 -3.11
CA ARG A 67 -1.71 -25.53 -3.60
C ARG A 67 -0.98 -26.88 -3.48
N GLN A 68 0.35 -26.86 -3.70
CA GLN A 68 1.20 -28.00 -3.57
C GLN A 68 1.55 -28.26 -2.10
N GLN A 69 1.40 -29.52 -1.69
CA GLN A 69 1.69 -29.93 -0.31
C GLN A 69 3.17 -29.79 0.03
N GLY A 70 3.46 -29.41 1.27
CA GLY A 70 4.82 -29.23 1.77
C GLY A 70 5.45 -27.87 1.43
N TYR A 71 4.79 -27.06 0.59
CA TYR A 71 5.28 -25.74 0.21
C TYR A 71 4.38 -24.62 0.72
N LYS A 72 4.98 -23.47 0.95
CA LYS A 72 4.33 -22.23 1.40
C LYS A 72 4.71 -21.06 0.50
N VAL A 73 3.87 -20.01 0.53
CA VAL A 73 4.18 -18.70 -0.01
C VAL A 73 4.60 -17.81 1.14
N VAL A 74 5.79 -17.23 1.07
CA VAL A 74 6.30 -16.28 2.04
C VAL A 74 6.18 -14.87 1.47
N ASN A 75 5.42 -14.01 2.13
CA ASN A 75 5.30 -12.60 1.81
C ASN A 75 6.30 -11.82 2.67
N VAL A 76 7.27 -11.20 2.04
CA VAL A 76 8.22 -10.31 2.71
C VAL A 76 7.67 -8.90 2.67
N LYS A 77 7.31 -8.36 3.83
CA LYS A 77 6.87 -6.97 3.95
C LYS A 77 8.07 -6.04 3.73
N VAL A 78 7.99 -5.24 2.67
CA VAL A 78 9.01 -4.26 2.30
C VAL A 78 8.50 -2.87 2.65
N PRO A 79 9.03 -2.22 3.70
CA PRO A 79 8.53 -0.93 4.15
C PRO A 79 8.53 0.11 3.02
N LEU A 80 7.35 0.55 2.60
CA LEU A 80 7.14 1.53 1.52
C LEU A 80 7.74 1.13 0.16
N GLY A 81 8.03 -0.15 -0.04
CA GLY A 81 8.61 -0.68 -1.27
C GLY A 81 10.10 -0.37 -1.45
N ASP A 82 10.80 0.06 -0.42
CA ASP A 82 12.20 0.49 -0.50
C ASP A 82 13.15 -0.55 0.10
N LEU A 83 14.21 -0.89 -0.63
CA LEU A 83 15.22 -1.88 -0.26
C LEU A 83 16.63 -1.31 -0.43
N ASN A 84 17.48 -1.52 0.56
CA ASN A 84 18.90 -1.23 0.42
C ASN A 84 19.65 -2.38 -0.32
N PRO A 85 20.87 -2.14 -0.84
CA PRO A 85 21.62 -3.14 -1.59
C PRO A 85 21.87 -4.46 -0.86
N ASN A 86 22.14 -4.41 0.45
CA ASN A 86 22.37 -5.62 1.26
C ASN A 86 21.08 -6.46 1.37
N GLN A 87 19.94 -5.81 1.63
CA GLN A 87 18.64 -6.49 1.64
C GLN A 87 18.36 -7.16 0.30
N PHE A 88 18.65 -6.48 -0.82
CA PHE A 88 18.43 -7.02 -2.15
C PHE A 88 19.30 -8.27 -2.42
N HIS A 89 20.55 -8.26 -1.98
CA HIS A 89 21.45 -9.41 -2.10
C HIS A 89 20.96 -10.61 -1.28
N GLU A 90 20.54 -10.40 -0.03
CA GLU A 90 20.05 -11.48 0.81
C GLU A 90 18.71 -12.04 0.33
N LEU A 91 17.82 -11.20 -0.18
CA LEU A 91 16.57 -11.66 -0.82
C LEU A 91 16.87 -12.50 -2.08
N ALA A 92 17.88 -12.15 -2.87
CA ALA A 92 18.32 -12.97 -3.99
C ALA A 92 18.90 -14.33 -3.52
N ASN A 93 19.61 -14.36 -2.40
CA ASN A 93 20.13 -15.61 -1.81
C ASN A 93 18.98 -16.49 -1.28
N ILE A 94 17.97 -15.90 -0.61
CA ILE A 94 16.75 -16.60 -0.19
C ILE A 94 16.05 -17.19 -1.42
N SER A 95 15.87 -16.41 -2.48
CA SER A 95 15.21 -16.84 -3.71
C SER A 95 15.90 -18.07 -4.29
N ARG A 96 17.22 -18.04 -4.46
CA ARG A 96 17.99 -19.17 -5.04
C ARG A 96 17.96 -20.41 -4.16
N LYS A 97 18.06 -20.25 -2.86
CA LYS A 97 18.19 -21.37 -1.92
C LYS A 97 16.85 -22.03 -1.57
N TYR A 98 15.77 -21.23 -1.48
CA TYR A 98 14.50 -21.67 -0.88
C TYR A 98 13.28 -21.48 -1.78
N ALA A 99 13.40 -20.85 -2.96
CA ALA A 99 12.26 -20.50 -3.80
C ALA A 99 12.51 -20.75 -5.31
N GLY A 100 13.36 -21.70 -5.65
CA GLY A 100 13.65 -22.06 -7.05
C GLY A 100 14.24 -20.92 -7.89
N GLY A 101 14.92 -19.95 -7.27
CA GLY A 101 15.55 -18.82 -7.94
C GLY A 101 14.58 -17.68 -8.34
N ARG A 102 13.33 -17.71 -7.90
CA ARG A 102 12.30 -16.74 -8.30
C ARG A 102 11.77 -15.93 -7.13
N ALA A 103 11.41 -14.69 -7.42
CA ALA A 103 10.66 -13.80 -6.52
C ALA A 103 9.61 -13.04 -7.31
N ARG A 104 8.50 -12.69 -6.69
CA ARG A 104 7.42 -11.89 -7.30
C ARG A 104 7.24 -10.58 -6.55
N ILE A 105 7.19 -9.48 -7.27
CA ILE A 105 6.79 -8.18 -6.72
C ILE A 105 5.26 -8.17 -6.64
N THR A 106 4.73 -7.72 -5.51
CA THR A 106 3.28 -7.63 -5.28
C THR A 106 2.75 -6.21 -5.50
N GLN A 107 1.43 -6.09 -5.65
CA GLN A 107 0.76 -4.79 -5.74
C GLN A 107 0.87 -3.96 -4.44
N GLN A 108 1.18 -4.60 -3.32
CA GLN A 108 1.42 -3.95 -2.04
C GLN A 108 2.86 -3.48 -1.87
N GLN A 109 3.65 -3.47 -2.95
CA GLN A 109 5.07 -3.10 -2.94
C GLN A 109 5.95 -4.08 -2.13
N ASN A 110 5.47 -5.29 -1.90
CA ASN A 110 6.15 -6.36 -1.18
C ASN A 110 6.79 -7.37 -2.13
N LEU A 111 7.56 -8.32 -1.59
CA LEU A 111 8.06 -9.49 -2.32
C LEU A 111 7.35 -10.76 -1.85
N ALA A 112 7.07 -11.67 -2.77
CA ALA A 112 6.56 -12.99 -2.47
C ALA A 112 7.51 -14.07 -3.00
N PHE A 113 7.89 -15.00 -2.14
CA PHE A 113 8.59 -16.22 -2.49
C PHE A 113 7.60 -17.37 -2.48
N ARG A 114 7.45 -18.02 -3.61
CA ARG A 114 6.68 -19.25 -3.75
C ARG A 114 7.61 -20.46 -3.60
N TRP A 115 7.01 -21.64 -3.43
CA TRP A 115 7.76 -22.90 -3.34
C TRP A 115 8.74 -22.99 -2.18
N VAL A 116 8.48 -22.26 -1.10
CA VAL A 116 9.31 -22.36 0.11
C VAL A 116 8.90 -23.62 0.88
N PRO A 117 9.82 -24.59 1.10
CA PRO A 117 9.52 -25.75 1.93
C PRO A 117 9.08 -25.33 3.32
N GLU A 118 8.01 -25.93 3.85
CA GLU A 118 7.49 -25.58 5.18
C GLU A 118 8.56 -25.74 6.28
N ALA A 119 9.39 -26.77 6.18
CA ALA A 119 10.50 -26.98 7.09
C ALA A 119 11.61 -25.91 7.01
N ALA A 120 11.67 -25.12 5.91
CA ALA A 120 12.67 -24.07 5.72
C ALA A 120 12.23 -22.71 6.28
N LEU A 121 10.98 -22.56 6.70
CA LEU A 121 10.38 -21.25 7.05
C LEU A 121 11.17 -20.52 8.15
N GLN A 122 11.66 -21.26 9.17
CA GLN A 122 12.43 -20.60 10.25
C GLN A 122 13.81 -20.13 9.79
N GLU A 123 14.48 -20.88 8.91
CA GLU A 123 15.75 -20.41 8.33
C GLU A 123 15.52 -19.13 7.50
N VAL A 124 14.45 -19.13 6.68
CA VAL A 124 14.07 -17.94 5.88
C VAL A 124 13.78 -16.76 6.80
N TRP A 125 12.98 -16.96 7.86
CA TRP A 125 12.67 -15.91 8.84
C TRP A 125 13.91 -15.36 9.53
N ASN A 126 14.85 -16.24 9.94
CA ASN A 126 16.11 -15.84 10.58
C ASN A 126 16.96 -14.96 9.63
N ILE A 127 17.03 -15.32 8.33
CA ILE A 127 17.74 -14.50 7.35
C ILE A 127 17.03 -13.15 7.18
N LEU A 128 15.71 -13.15 7.02
CA LEU A 128 14.92 -11.91 6.93
C LEU A 128 15.12 -11.03 8.18
N LYS A 129 15.17 -11.63 9.38
CA LYS A 129 15.41 -10.92 10.62
C LYS A 129 16.81 -10.26 10.65
N SER A 130 17.83 -10.95 10.15
CA SER A 130 19.20 -10.40 10.10
C SER A 130 19.34 -9.16 9.20
N ILE A 131 18.41 -8.97 8.26
CA ILE A 131 18.37 -7.82 7.35
C ILE A 131 17.18 -6.87 7.62
N SER A 132 16.53 -7.01 8.78
CA SER A 132 15.39 -6.18 9.21
C SER A 132 14.18 -6.21 8.24
N LEU A 133 13.87 -7.38 7.69
CA LEU A 133 12.71 -7.64 6.83
C LEU A 133 11.79 -8.76 7.35
N ALA A 134 11.92 -9.12 8.63
CA ALA A 134 11.09 -10.15 9.27
C ALA A 134 9.84 -9.57 9.98
N ASP A 135 9.49 -8.32 9.72
CA ASP A 135 8.29 -7.73 10.31
C ASP A 135 7.05 -8.51 9.89
N ASP A 136 6.19 -8.77 10.86
CA ASP A 136 4.85 -9.35 10.64
C ASP A 136 3.89 -8.34 9.98
N GLY A 137 2.70 -8.82 9.64
CA GLY A 137 1.60 -7.97 9.20
C GLY A 137 1.56 -7.69 7.70
N ALA A 138 2.16 -8.54 6.86
CA ALA A 138 1.92 -8.47 5.41
C ALA A 138 0.42 -8.55 5.11
N HIS A 139 -0.08 -7.68 4.23
CA HIS A 139 -1.50 -7.55 3.89
C HIS A 139 -2.42 -7.14 5.04
N THR A 140 -1.90 -6.54 6.09
CA THR A 140 -2.69 -5.98 7.20
C THR A 140 -2.63 -4.45 7.20
N ILE A 141 -3.31 -3.81 8.17
CA ILE A 141 -3.28 -2.36 8.32
C ILE A 141 -1.87 -1.81 8.54
N THR A 142 -0.93 -2.64 9.04
CA THR A 142 0.48 -2.24 9.24
C THR A 142 1.28 -2.25 7.94
N ASP A 143 0.71 -2.79 6.85
CA ASP A 143 1.32 -2.84 5.53
C ASP A 143 0.89 -1.63 4.69
N VAL A 144 1.36 -0.46 5.09
CA VAL A 144 1.01 0.81 4.46
C VAL A 144 1.66 0.94 3.09
N VAL A 145 0.86 1.21 2.07
CA VAL A 145 1.33 1.40 0.68
C VAL A 145 1.45 2.88 0.35
N SER A 146 2.58 3.29 -0.21
CA SER A 146 2.83 4.67 -0.63
C SER A 146 3.53 4.74 -1.98
N CYS A 147 3.12 5.66 -2.84
CA CYS A 147 3.94 6.01 -4.00
C CYS A 147 5.16 6.86 -3.56
N PRO A 148 6.18 7.07 -4.41
CA PRO A 148 7.35 7.86 -4.03
C PRO A 148 7.04 9.33 -3.69
N GLY A 149 5.92 9.89 -4.16
CA GLY A 149 5.59 11.30 -3.91
C GLY A 149 6.71 12.25 -4.34
N THR A 150 6.91 13.33 -3.59
CA THR A 150 7.94 14.33 -3.89
C THR A 150 9.38 13.86 -3.64
N ASP A 151 9.60 12.61 -3.22
CA ASP A 151 10.97 12.11 -3.00
C ASP A 151 11.73 11.95 -4.32
N SER A 152 11.06 11.42 -5.34
CA SER A 152 11.65 11.26 -6.67
C SER A 152 10.72 11.66 -7.82
N CYS A 153 9.42 11.82 -7.58
CA CYS A 153 8.44 12.10 -8.63
C CYS A 153 8.24 13.61 -8.83
N LYS A 154 8.55 14.11 -10.02
CA LYS A 154 8.32 15.52 -10.40
C LYS A 154 6.85 15.94 -10.41
N MET A 155 5.92 14.98 -10.53
CA MET A 155 4.48 15.20 -10.44
C MET A 155 3.97 15.24 -9.00
N GLY A 156 4.81 14.88 -8.03
CA GLY A 156 4.45 14.85 -6.60
C GLY A 156 3.97 16.22 -6.11
N ILE A 157 2.91 16.21 -5.30
CA ILE A 157 2.41 17.38 -4.58
C ILE A 157 2.91 17.33 -3.14
N THR A 158 2.94 16.12 -2.54
CA THR A 158 3.32 15.91 -1.15
C THR A 158 4.26 14.71 -1.00
N SER A 159 5.01 14.66 0.10
CA SER A 159 5.85 13.54 0.50
C SER A 159 4.99 12.39 1.03
N SER A 160 4.55 11.51 0.15
CA SER A 160 3.75 10.36 0.55
C SER A 160 4.58 9.29 1.27
N MET A 161 5.87 9.09 0.94
CA MET A 161 6.74 8.19 1.69
C MET A 161 6.99 8.70 3.11
N GLY A 162 7.23 10.00 3.27
CA GLY A 162 7.36 10.61 4.59
C GLY A 162 6.07 10.45 5.43
N LEU A 163 4.89 10.64 4.82
CA LEU A 163 3.64 10.33 5.50
C LEU A 163 3.53 8.84 5.85
N GLY A 164 3.90 7.93 4.93
CA GLY A 164 3.91 6.49 5.16
C GLY A 164 4.77 6.11 6.37
N ASN A 165 5.94 6.71 6.52
CA ASN A 165 6.79 6.55 7.71
C ASN A 165 6.09 7.05 8.98
N ALA A 166 5.45 8.22 8.93
CA ALA A 166 4.73 8.78 10.07
C ALA A 166 3.49 7.94 10.48
N MET A 167 2.92 7.18 9.55
CA MET A 167 1.78 6.29 9.84
C MET A 167 2.16 5.06 10.68
N LYS A 168 3.42 4.61 10.65
CA LYS A 168 3.86 3.37 11.33
C LYS A 168 3.49 3.36 12.82
N GLU A 169 3.66 4.46 13.52
CA GLU A 169 3.33 4.57 14.94
C GLU A 169 1.84 4.34 15.20
N ILE A 170 0.97 4.91 14.36
CA ILE A 170 -0.48 4.81 14.54
C ILE A 170 -0.98 3.40 14.25
N VAL A 171 -0.60 2.84 13.09
CA VAL A 171 -1.11 1.53 12.66
C VAL A 171 -0.53 0.37 13.48
N SER A 172 0.60 0.59 14.18
CA SER A 172 1.24 -0.41 15.06
C SER A 172 0.70 -0.41 16.48
N GLN A 173 -0.24 0.49 16.84
CA GLN A 173 -0.85 0.48 18.16
C GLN A 173 -1.57 -0.85 18.40
N GLN A 174 -1.23 -1.53 19.51
CA GLN A 174 -1.74 -2.87 19.84
C GLN A 174 -3.27 -2.92 19.88
N SER A 175 -3.92 -1.86 20.38
CA SER A 175 -5.38 -1.75 20.45
C SER A 175 -6.08 -1.72 19.09
N LEU A 176 -5.36 -1.33 18.03
CA LEU A 176 -5.83 -1.28 16.64
C LEU A 176 -5.36 -2.52 15.86
N LYS A 177 -4.06 -2.82 15.92
CA LYS A 177 -3.45 -3.97 15.23
C LYS A 177 -4.12 -5.30 15.59
N ASN A 178 -4.48 -5.50 16.87
CA ASN A 178 -5.07 -6.74 17.36
C ASN A 178 -6.60 -6.79 17.19
N ASP A 179 -7.22 -5.76 16.67
CA ASP A 179 -8.64 -5.79 16.36
C ASP A 179 -8.87 -6.55 15.05
N PRO A 180 -9.67 -7.65 15.04
CA PRO A 180 -9.75 -8.57 13.90
C PRO A 180 -10.35 -7.96 12.64
N LEU A 181 -11.08 -6.85 12.74
CA LEU A 181 -11.63 -6.14 11.59
C LEU A 181 -10.72 -4.99 11.15
N ILE A 182 -10.11 -4.27 12.08
CA ILE A 182 -9.15 -3.20 11.77
C ILE A 182 -7.86 -3.78 11.19
N SER A 183 -7.38 -4.91 11.71
CA SER A 183 -6.16 -5.55 11.19
C SER A 183 -6.23 -5.90 9.70
N LYS A 184 -7.42 -6.16 9.16
CA LYS A 184 -7.65 -6.47 7.73
C LYS A 184 -7.76 -5.24 6.84
N MET A 185 -7.81 -4.04 7.41
CA MET A 185 -7.94 -2.81 6.64
C MET A 185 -6.62 -2.46 5.94
N HIS A 186 -6.73 -1.64 4.89
CA HIS A 186 -5.60 -1.16 4.12
C HIS A 186 -5.57 0.36 4.09
N VAL A 187 -4.39 0.91 4.38
CA VAL A 187 -4.10 2.34 4.24
C VAL A 187 -3.17 2.54 3.06
N LYS A 188 -3.61 3.34 2.08
CA LYS A 188 -2.85 3.59 0.86
C LYS A 188 -2.77 5.09 0.57
N MET A 189 -1.60 5.55 0.12
CA MET A 189 -1.39 6.96 -0.13
C MET A 189 -0.64 7.26 -1.43
N SER A 190 -1.04 8.33 -2.06
CA SER A 190 -0.41 8.86 -3.26
C SER A 190 0.03 10.30 -3.03
N GLY A 191 1.19 10.70 -3.53
CA GLY A 191 1.68 12.08 -3.43
C GLY A 191 0.94 13.08 -4.33
N CYS A 192 0.05 12.63 -5.19
CA CYS A 192 -0.79 13.44 -6.08
C CYS A 192 -2.05 12.66 -6.53
N PRO A 193 -2.99 13.30 -7.26
CA PRO A 193 -4.23 12.64 -7.72
C PRO A 193 -4.03 11.48 -8.72
N ASN A 194 -2.85 11.27 -9.28
CA ASN A 194 -2.60 10.22 -10.30
C ASN A 194 -2.83 8.78 -9.80
N GLY A 195 -2.92 8.56 -8.48
CA GLY A 195 -3.35 7.28 -7.93
C GLY A 195 -2.33 6.16 -7.93
N CYS A 196 -1.02 6.45 -8.14
CA CYS A 196 0.03 5.43 -8.19
C CYS A 196 0.13 4.58 -6.91
N GLY A 197 -0.23 5.12 -5.74
CA GLY A 197 -0.35 4.37 -4.48
C GLY A 197 -1.70 3.66 -4.32
N GLN A 198 -2.58 3.68 -5.33
CA GLN A 198 -3.88 2.99 -5.33
C GLN A 198 -4.85 3.42 -4.21
N HIS A 199 -4.80 4.69 -3.82
CA HIS A 199 -5.59 5.22 -2.70
C HIS A 199 -7.11 5.09 -2.89
N HIS A 200 -7.61 5.01 -4.13
CA HIS A 200 -9.03 4.89 -4.40
C HIS A 200 -9.66 3.54 -3.99
N ILE A 201 -8.85 2.49 -3.90
CA ILE A 201 -9.32 1.14 -3.56
C ILE A 201 -8.86 0.69 -2.18
N ALA A 202 -8.44 1.61 -1.33
CA ALA A 202 -8.09 1.35 0.06
C ALA A 202 -9.29 1.58 0.97
N ASP A 203 -9.32 0.90 2.13
CA ASP A 203 -10.27 1.21 3.19
C ASP A 203 -10.16 2.68 3.59
N ILE A 204 -8.93 3.15 3.80
CA ILE A 204 -8.60 4.57 4.01
C ILE A 204 -7.51 4.97 3.01
N GLY A 205 -7.84 5.86 2.10
CA GLY A 205 -6.96 6.33 1.04
C GLY A 205 -6.67 7.81 1.11
N PHE A 206 -5.47 8.21 0.65
CA PHE A 206 -5.04 9.60 0.63
C PHE A 206 -4.40 9.97 -0.70
N HIS A 207 -4.67 11.17 -1.20
CA HIS A 207 -3.80 11.76 -2.22
C HIS A 207 -3.38 13.18 -1.86
N GLY A 208 -2.15 13.50 -2.25
CA GLY A 208 -1.55 14.81 -2.02
C GLY A 208 -2.32 15.95 -2.66
N ALA A 209 -2.44 17.01 -1.91
CA ALA A 209 -3.10 18.25 -2.27
C ALA A 209 -2.41 19.44 -1.62
N VAL A 210 -2.82 20.65 -1.99
CA VAL A 210 -2.38 21.90 -1.38
C VAL A 210 -3.55 22.54 -0.64
N ALA A 211 -3.31 23.01 0.57
CA ALA A 211 -4.20 23.92 1.27
C ALA A 211 -3.62 25.32 1.29
N LYS A 212 -4.49 26.34 1.30
CA LYS A 212 -4.11 27.73 1.45
C LYS A 212 -4.35 28.17 2.88
N ALA A 213 -3.33 28.69 3.54
CA ALA A 213 -3.38 29.22 4.90
C ALA A 213 -2.89 30.68 4.91
N PRO A 214 -3.13 31.45 5.99
CA PRO A 214 -2.67 32.84 6.09
C PRO A 214 -1.16 33.02 5.86
N GLY A 215 -0.35 32.03 6.26
CA GLY A 215 1.11 32.00 6.06
C GLY A 215 1.60 31.49 4.71
N GLY A 216 0.70 31.10 3.80
CA GLY A 216 1.05 30.58 2.48
C GLY A 216 0.46 29.18 2.18
N GLN A 217 1.18 28.39 1.36
CA GLN A 217 0.77 27.04 1.05
C GLN A 217 1.14 26.06 2.17
N VAL A 218 0.25 25.09 2.40
CA VAL A 218 0.44 23.99 3.35
C VAL A 218 0.27 22.65 2.59
N PRO A 219 1.18 21.68 2.78
CA PRO A 219 0.99 20.34 2.24
C PRO A 219 -0.23 19.70 2.93
N ALA A 220 -1.10 19.09 2.14
CA ALA A 220 -2.36 18.51 2.63
C ALA A 220 -2.72 17.25 1.87
N TYR A 221 -3.71 16.52 2.37
CA TYR A 221 -4.24 15.32 1.71
C TYR A 221 -5.75 15.37 1.59
N GLU A 222 -6.28 14.92 0.48
CA GLU A 222 -7.67 14.55 0.31
C GLU A 222 -7.86 13.11 0.78
N VAL A 223 -9.01 12.83 1.38
CA VAL A 223 -9.29 11.56 2.06
C VAL A 223 -10.36 10.79 1.33
N PHE A 224 -10.14 9.50 1.12
CA PHE A 224 -11.06 8.53 0.55
C PHE A 224 -11.31 7.42 1.57
N ILE A 225 -12.55 6.97 1.68
CA ILE A 225 -12.95 5.94 2.64
C ILE A 225 -13.82 4.88 2.00
N GLY A 226 -13.74 3.65 2.50
CA GLY A 226 -14.60 2.54 2.07
C GLY A 226 -14.32 2.02 0.66
N GLY A 227 -13.10 2.20 0.13
CA GLY A 227 -12.63 1.46 -1.04
C GLY A 227 -12.34 0.00 -0.68
N SER A 228 -12.25 -0.86 -1.69
CA SER A 228 -11.89 -2.27 -1.50
C SER A 228 -11.37 -2.87 -2.80
N TYR A 229 -10.43 -3.81 -2.67
CA TYR A 229 -9.95 -4.68 -3.76
C TYR A 229 -10.01 -6.18 -3.38
N GLN A 230 -10.48 -6.46 -2.17
CA GLN A 230 -10.72 -7.82 -1.69
C GLN A 230 -12.22 -8.10 -1.69
N GLY A 231 -12.63 -9.26 -2.19
CA GLY A 231 -14.06 -9.61 -2.32
C GLY A 231 -14.75 -8.77 -3.39
N SER A 232 -15.57 -7.82 -3.01
CA SER A 232 -16.19 -6.86 -3.94
C SER A 232 -15.28 -5.65 -4.16
N THR A 233 -14.78 -5.47 -5.38
CA THR A 233 -13.96 -4.31 -5.73
C THR A 233 -14.82 -3.05 -5.83
N ARG A 234 -14.41 -1.98 -5.13
CA ARG A 234 -15.10 -0.68 -5.17
C ARG A 234 -14.14 0.49 -5.00
N ILE A 235 -14.51 1.61 -5.58
CA ILE A 235 -13.84 2.89 -5.39
C ILE A 235 -14.34 3.54 -4.10
N GLY A 236 -13.41 4.00 -3.27
CA GLY A 236 -13.70 4.74 -2.04
C GLY A 236 -14.41 6.06 -2.29
N LEU A 237 -15.19 6.48 -1.33
CA LEU A 237 -15.92 7.74 -1.34
C LEU A 237 -15.02 8.87 -0.83
N ARG A 238 -14.94 9.96 -1.58
CA ARG A 238 -14.15 11.12 -1.19
C ARG A 238 -14.89 11.94 -0.12
N THR A 239 -14.21 12.27 0.97
CA THR A 239 -14.71 13.22 1.97
C THR A 239 -14.59 14.66 1.46
N LYS A 240 -15.32 15.58 2.09
CA LYS A 240 -15.24 17.03 1.78
C LYS A 240 -14.04 17.70 2.45
N THR A 241 -13.51 17.08 3.50
CA THR A 241 -12.48 17.66 4.37
C THR A 241 -11.09 17.33 3.83
N LYS A 242 -10.27 18.37 3.62
CA LYS A 242 -8.85 18.27 3.29
C LYS A 242 -8.04 18.41 4.58
N ILE A 243 -7.10 17.50 4.82
CA ILE A 243 -6.32 17.42 6.05
C ILE A 243 -4.89 17.88 5.81
N PRO A 244 -4.35 18.84 6.59
CA PRO A 244 -2.93 19.16 6.58
C PRO A 244 -2.05 17.92 6.80
N ALA A 245 -0.96 17.80 6.08
CA ALA A 245 -0.13 16.59 6.06
C ALA A 245 0.28 16.11 7.46
N LYS A 246 0.66 17.02 8.34
CA LYS A 246 1.06 16.72 9.72
C LYS A 246 -0.09 16.20 10.61
N MET A 247 -1.33 16.47 10.23
CA MET A 247 -2.52 16.04 10.98
C MET A 247 -3.06 14.67 10.51
N VAL A 248 -2.59 14.15 9.38
CA VAL A 248 -3.12 12.90 8.80
C VAL A 248 -3.00 11.71 9.75
N PRO A 249 -1.86 11.44 10.44
CA PRO A 249 -1.78 10.33 11.39
C PRO A 249 -2.85 10.40 12.49
N SER A 250 -3.05 11.57 13.09
CA SER A 250 -4.07 11.79 14.12
C SER A 250 -5.49 11.65 13.56
N ALA A 251 -5.73 12.09 12.34
CA ALA A 251 -7.02 11.94 11.66
C ALA A 251 -7.33 10.45 11.38
N VAL A 252 -6.35 9.66 10.95
CA VAL A 252 -6.51 8.20 10.77
C VAL A 252 -6.86 7.53 12.10
N ASN A 253 -6.12 7.84 13.17
CA ASN A 253 -6.44 7.31 14.50
C ASN A 253 -7.87 7.63 14.92
N ALA A 254 -8.33 8.87 14.71
CA ALA A 254 -9.69 9.28 15.03
C ALA A 254 -10.75 8.52 14.19
N MET A 255 -10.50 8.30 12.89
CA MET A 255 -11.38 7.50 12.04
C MET A 255 -11.45 6.04 12.49
N LEU A 256 -10.32 5.44 12.86
CA LEU A 256 -10.28 4.06 13.34
C LEU A 256 -10.98 3.89 14.69
N ILE A 257 -10.80 4.84 15.62
CA ILE A 257 -11.51 4.86 16.89
C ILE A 257 -13.01 5.07 16.66
N TYR A 258 -13.40 5.97 15.76
CA TYR A 258 -14.81 6.19 15.41
C TYR A 258 -15.45 4.91 14.87
N TYR A 259 -14.80 4.24 13.92
CA TYR A 259 -15.23 2.94 13.40
C TYR A 259 -15.37 1.91 14.52
N LYS A 260 -14.31 1.70 15.30
CA LYS A 260 -14.29 0.71 16.38
C LYS A 260 -15.40 0.90 17.40
N SER A 261 -15.73 2.17 17.71
CA SER A 261 -16.73 2.50 18.74
C SER A 261 -18.18 2.47 18.24
N ASN A 262 -18.40 2.54 16.92
CA ASN A 262 -19.75 2.71 16.36
C ASN A 262 -20.15 1.60 15.37
N ARG A 263 -19.27 0.66 15.07
CA ARG A 263 -19.60 -0.49 14.23
C ARG A 263 -20.49 -1.49 14.96
N ASN A 264 -21.31 -2.20 14.20
CA ASN A 264 -22.00 -3.37 14.69
C ASN A 264 -21.03 -4.55 14.86
N GLU A 265 -21.45 -5.60 15.54
CA GLU A 265 -20.67 -6.84 15.66
C GLU A 265 -20.40 -7.44 14.26
N GLY A 266 -19.14 -7.72 13.96
CA GLY A 266 -18.72 -8.28 12.66
C GLY A 266 -18.82 -7.32 11.47
N GLU A 267 -19.20 -6.06 11.64
CA GLU A 267 -19.37 -5.10 10.55
C GLU A 267 -18.01 -4.63 10.01
N GLU A 268 -17.70 -5.00 8.77
CA GLU A 268 -16.50 -4.55 8.07
C GLU A 268 -16.54 -3.05 7.76
N PHE A 269 -15.37 -2.43 7.56
CA PHE A 269 -15.24 -0.99 7.38
C PHE A 269 -16.04 -0.44 6.19
N THR A 270 -16.05 -1.14 5.06
CA THR A 270 -16.82 -0.74 3.88
C THR A 270 -18.34 -0.69 4.16
N SER A 271 -18.87 -1.70 4.84
CA SER A 271 -20.27 -1.74 5.24
C SER A 271 -20.62 -0.66 6.26
N PHE A 272 -19.68 -0.42 7.20
CA PHE A 272 -19.82 0.68 8.15
C PHE A 272 -19.87 2.04 7.47
N VAL A 273 -19.01 2.28 6.46
CA VAL A 273 -19.02 3.53 5.67
C VAL A 273 -20.35 3.70 4.94
N ASP A 274 -20.92 2.63 4.38
CA ASP A 274 -22.21 2.68 3.70
C ASP A 274 -23.35 3.03 4.66
N ARG A 275 -23.34 2.45 5.86
CA ARG A 275 -24.34 2.70 6.89
C ARG A 275 -24.21 4.07 7.55
N ALA A 276 -22.99 4.46 7.92
CA ALA A 276 -22.73 5.70 8.65
C ALA A 276 -22.75 6.95 7.75
N GLY A 277 -22.46 6.77 6.47
CA GLY A 277 -22.35 7.83 5.48
C GLY A 277 -21.06 8.63 5.58
N VAL A 278 -20.64 9.23 4.45
CA VAL A 278 -19.41 10.05 4.36
C VAL A 278 -19.47 11.27 5.28
N GLU A 279 -20.65 11.85 5.45
CA GLU A 279 -20.87 13.05 6.29
C GLU A 279 -20.53 12.79 7.78
N SER A 280 -20.63 11.56 8.24
CA SER A 280 -20.22 11.20 9.60
C SER A 280 -18.70 11.28 9.77
N PHE A 281 -17.96 10.83 8.77
CA PHE A 281 -16.50 10.96 8.74
C PHE A 281 -16.06 12.42 8.56
N ASP A 282 -16.75 13.22 7.75
CA ASP A 282 -16.49 14.66 7.65
C ASP A 282 -16.60 15.35 9.00
N LYS A 283 -17.56 14.93 9.87
CA LYS A 283 -17.68 15.45 11.24
C LYS A 283 -16.47 15.05 12.10
N VAL A 284 -16.01 13.80 12.00
CA VAL A 284 -14.79 13.33 12.69
C VAL A 284 -13.57 14.13 12.23
N LEU A 285 -13.45 14.35 10.92
CA LEU A 285 -12.32 15.03 10.30
C LEU A 285 -12.34 16.56 10.51
N ALA A 286 -13.48 17.13 10.87
CA ALA A 286 -13.63 18.59 11.05
C ALA A 286 -12.65 19.18 12.07
N GLY A 287 -12.24 18.40 13.08
CA GLY A 287 -11.25 18.81 14.07
C GLY A 287 -9.79 18.89 13.56
N PHE A 288 -9.52 18.41 12.36
CA PHE A 288 -8.16 18.31 11.80
C PHE A 288 -7.91 19.24 10.61
N LYS A 289 -8.89 20.02 10.17
CA LYS A 289 -8.80 20.87 8.96
C LYS A 289 -8.23 22.25 9.20
N ASP A 290 -8.13 22.67 10.45
CA ASP A 290 -7.77 24.05 10.78
C ASP A 290 -6.31 24.33 10.46
N LEU A 291 -6.09 25.49 9.83
CA LEU A 291 -4.79 25.94 9.39
C LEU A 291 -4.39 27.17 10.24
N PRO A 292 -3.43 27.01 11.17
CA PRO A 292 -3.00 28.08 12.02
C PRO A 292 -2.25 29.16 11.23
N GLU A 293 -2.15 30.37 11.79
CA GLU A 293 -1.24 31.39 11.28
C GLU A 293 0.21 30.92 11.39
N LEU A 294 1.05 31.35 10.45
CA LEU A 294 2.47 30.98 10.44
C LEU A 294 3.22 31.73 11.54
N ASN A 295 3.75 31.01 12.50
CA ASN A 295 4.64 31.50 13.55
C ASN A 295 5.64 30.40 13.95
N LYS A 296 6.46 30.63 14.97
CA LYS A 296 7.49 29.67 15.42
C LYS A 296 6.90 28.33 15.90
N ASP A 297 5.72 28.36 16.51
CA ASP A 297 5.08 27.16 17.10
C ASP A 297 4.31 26.37 16.04
N THR A 298 3.85 27.04 14.97
CA THR A 298 3.01 26.44 13.93
C THR A 298 3.75 26.12 12.63
N ILE A 299 5.02 26.50 12.52
CA ILE A 299 5.81 26.33 11.30
C ILE A 299 5.86 24.88 10.80
N ALA A 300 5.80 23.90 11.71
CA ALA A 300 5.79 22.48 11.36
C ALA A 300 4.61 22.11 10.44
N THR A 301 3.45 22.77 10.55
CA THR A 301 2.29 22.58 9.66
C THR A 301 2.59 23.02 8.22
N TYR A 302 3.52 23.94 8.05
CA TYR A 302 3.94 24.49 6.75
C TYR A 302 5.12 23.76 6.13
N ILE A 303 5.59 22.66 6.73
CA ILE A 303 6.70 21.83 6.27
C ILE A 303 6.16 20.42 6.01
N ASP A 304 6.44 19.85 4.85
CA ASP A 304 6.00 18.49 4.53
C ASP A 304 6.79 17.45 5.33
N TRP A 305 6.35 16.20 5.29
CA TRP A 305 7.07 15.08 5.87
C TRP A 305 8.44 14.90 5.21
N ASP A 306 9.44 14.53 5.99
CA ASP A 306 10.84 14.33 5.57
C ASP A 306 11.45 15.53 4.81
N ARG A 307 10.94 16.76 5.09
CA ARG A 307 11.45 18.02 4.57
C ARG A 307 11.83 18.95 5.72
N SER A 308 12.75 19.88 5.45
CA SER A 308 13.22 20.88 6.41
C SER A 308 12.90 22.32 6.03
N ILE A 309 12.30 22.51 4.84
CA ILE A 309 11.99 23.83 4.30
C ILE A 309 10.48 24.04 4.23
N LYS A 310 10.07 25.32 4.31
CA LYS A 310 8.68 25.70 4.13
C LYS A 310 8.16 25.21 2.79
N TYR A 311 6.98 24.59 2.83
CA TYR A 311 6.35 23.99 1.65
C TYR A 311 6.03 25.03 0.58
N LYS A 312 6.40 24.70 -0.62
CA LYS A 312 6.02 25.38 -1.85
C LYS A 312 5.78 24.33 -2.91
N LEU A 313 4.64 24.39 -3.59
CA LEU A 313 4.35 23.47 -4.68
C LEU A 313 5.28 23.76 -5.86
N GLU A 314 6.14 22.80 -6.18
CA GLU A 314 6.99 22.83 -7.36
C GLU A 314 6.63 21.61 -8.21
N ARG A 315 5.90 21.81 -9.29
CA ARG A 315 5.61 20.77 -10.27
C ARG A 315 6.53 20.92 -11.47
N GLY A 316 7.27 19.86 -11.78
CA GLY A 316 7.97 19.73 -13.06
C GLY A 316 7.08 19.12 -14.14
N GLU A 317 7.52 19.16 -15.38
CA GLU A 317 6.98 18.33 -16.45
C GLU A 317 7.37 16.87 -16.15
N GLY A 318 6.38 16.01 -15.98
CA GLY A 318 6.59 14.58 -15.75
C GLY A 318 6.54 13.81 -17.07
N GLU A 319 7.11 12.61 -17.07
CA GLU A 319 7.02 11.69 -18.22
C GLU A 319 5.59 11.32 -18.61
N CYS A 320 4.63 11.53 -17.72
CA CYS A 320 3.18 11.30 -17.96
C CYS A 320 2.46 12.57 -18.44
N ALA A 321 3.15 13.64 -18.80
CA ALA A 321 2.57 14.91 -19.24
C ALA A 321 2.65 15.08 -20.78
N VAL A 322 2.64 14.00 -21.54
CA VAL A 322 2.53 14.01 -23.01
C VAL A 322 1.08 13.80 -23.40
#